data_cbb3b5fd3ca87625291aa8e31a14bae7
#
_entry.id   cbb3b5fd3ca87625291aa8e31a14bae7
#
_cell.length_a   1.000
_cell.length_b   1.000
_cell.length_c   1.000
_cell.angle_alpha   90.00
_cell.angle_beta   90.00
_cell.angle_gamma   90.00
#
_symmetry.space_group_name_H-M   'P 1'
#
loop_
_entity.id
_entity.type
_entity.pdbx_description
1 polymer ?
#
loop_
_entity_poly.entity_id
_entity_poly.type
_entity_poly.pdbx_seq_one_letter_code
_entity_poly.pdbx_strand_id
1 'polypeptide(L)'
;MLAAYVWADQADRMERLRGALAVAALVPADLRQEAASDTLGRTALAEGSWTVLWHSIVRQYLDEAQRAAVTDGIARLGAAATPSARFAWLSLEPHRRTPDGECLVTLTTWPGGTERVLGTAPPHGLPVFWGRP
;
A
#
# COMPACT_ATOMS: atom_id res chain seq x y z
N MET A 1 -9.34 18.23 9.25
CA MET A 1 -7.92 18.17 9.69
C MET A 1 -6.95 17.80 8.55
N LEU A 2 -7.23 16.82 7.67
CA LEU A 2 -6.31 16.45 6.55
C LEU A 2 -5.94 17.61 5.62
N ALA A 3 -6.87 18.54 5.37
CA ALA A 3 -6.61 19.72 4.53
C ALA A 3 -5.48 20.63 5.05
N ALA A 4 -5.20 20.63 6.36
CA ALA A 4 -4.13 21.41 6.95
C ALA A 4 -2.71 20.92 6.58
N TYR A 5 -2.60 19.70 6.04
CA TYR A 5 -1.34 19.11 5.59
C TYR A 5 -1.08 19.34 4.09
N VAL A 6 -1.97 20.03 3.39
CA VAL A 6 -1.76 20.42 1.99
C VAL A 6 -1.29 21.87 1.95
N TRP A 7 -0.12 22.09 1.36
CA TRP A 7 0.46 23.42 1.25
C TRP A 7 -0.37 24.29 0.31
N ALA A 8 -0.39 25.60 0.58
CA ALA A 8 -1.28 26.54 -0.09
C ALA A 8 -1.06 26.65 -1.61
N ASP A 9 0.14 26.35 -2.09
CA ASP A 9 0.53 26.35 -3.50
C ASP A 9 0.20 25.04 -4.23
N GLN A 10 -0.28 24.01 -3.51
CA GLN A 10 -0.61 22.69 -4.07
C GLN A 10 -2.13 22.56 -4.36
N ALA A 11 -2.66 23.43 -5.22
CA ALA A 11 -4.09 23.48 -5.54
C ALA A 11 -4.64 22.13 -6.05
N ASP A 12 -3.91 21.45 -6.96
CA ASP A 12 -4.30 20.15 -7.51
C ASP A 12 -4.36 19.05 -6.45
N ARG A 13 -3.47 19.10 -5.46
CA ARG A 13 -3.47 18.17 -4.34
C ARG A 13 -4.67 18.41 -3.43
N MET A 14 -5.05 19.68 -3.22
CA MET A 14 -6.25 20.02 -2.46
C MET A 14 -7.51 19.56 -3.17
N GLU A 15 -7.59 19.69 -4.49
CA GLU A 15 -8.72 19.21 -5.28
C GLU A 15 -8.86 17.69 -5.21
N ARG A 16 -7.76 16.94 -5.39
CA ARG A 16 -7.75 15.47 -5.20
C ARG A 16 -8.19 15.07 -3.79
N LEU A 17 -7.73 15.78 -2.75
CA LEU A 17 -8.16 15.52 -1.38
C LEU A 17 -9.66 15.72 -1.21
N ARG A 18 -10.23 16.81 -1.75
CA ARG A 18 -11.67 17.05 -1.70
C ARG A 18 -12.46 15.95 -2.40
N GLY A 19 -12.01 15.53 -3.58
CA GLY A 19 -12.60 14.40 -4.30
C GLY A 19 -12.55 13.09 -3.50
N ALA A 20 -11.39 12.79 -2.91
CA ALA A 20 -11.23 11.60 -2.06
C ALA A 20 -12.13 11.62 -0.82
N LEU A 21 -12.28 12.77 -0.18
CA LEU A 21 -13.18 12.94 0.98
C LEU A 21 -14.65 12.77 0.57
N ALA A 22 -15.04 13.25 -0.61
CA ALA A 22 -16.41 13.07 -1.13
C ALA A 22 -16.70 11.58 -1.40
N VAL A 23 -15.74 10.84 -1.99
CA VAL A 23 -15.86 9.40 -2.20
C VAL A 23 -15.92 8.65 -0.86
N ALA A 24 -15.07 9.01 0.09
CA ALA A 24 -15.05 8.39 1.42
C ALA A 24 -16.37 8.60 2.21
N ALA A 25 -17.08 9.68 1.94
CA ALA A 25 -18.41 9.91 2.52
C ALA A 25 -19.49 8.98 1.94
N LEU A 26 -19.34 8.56 0.67
CA LEU A 26 -20.27 7.64 0.00
C LEU A 26 -19.90 6.17 0.24
N VAL A 27 -18.62 5.88 0.33
CA VAL A 27 -18.08 4.53 0.56
C VAL A 27 -17.17 4.60 1.78
N PRO A 28 -17.74 4.50 2.99
CA PRO A 28 -16.97 4.63 4.22
C PRO A 28 -15.96 3.49 4.38
N ALA A 29 -14.73 3.83 4.77
CA ALA A 29 -13.71 2.86 5.14
C ALA A 29 -13.86 2.48 6.62
N ASP A 30 -13.56 1.22 6.95
CA ASP A 30 -13.40 0.77 8.34
C ASP A 30 -12.05 1.26 8.87
N LEU A 31 -12.07 2.41 9.53
CA LEU A 31 -10.86 3.02 10.10
C LEU A 31 -10.59 2.46 11.50
N ARG A 32 -9.40 1.90 11.69
CA ARG A 32 -8.97 1.31 12.96
C ARG A 32 -7.69 1.95 13.46
N GLN A 33 -7.65 2.25 14.75
CA GLN A 33 -6.46 2.74 15.44
C GLN A 33 -5.72 1.55 16.05
N GLU A 34 -4.89 0.88 15.26
CA GLU A 34 -4.15 -0.33 15.66
C GLU A 34 -2.85 -0.49 14.87
N ALA A 35 -1.98 -1.39 15.28
CA ALA A 35 -0.80 -1.73 14.51
C ALA A 35 -1.17 -2.49 13.23
N ALA A 36 -0.42 -2.24 12.14
CA ALA A 36 -0.63 -2.94 10.87
C ALA A 36 -0.49 -4.47 11.00
N SER A 37 0.41 -4.93 11.87
CA SER A 37 0.57 -6.36 12.21
C SER A 37 -0.69 -6.98 12.79
N ASP A 38 -1.44 -6.24 13.64
CA ASP A 38 -2.66 -6.73 14.26
C ASP A 38 -3.77 -6.89 13.23
N THR A 39 -3.91 -5.90 12.33
CA THR A 39 -4.81 -6.01 11.18
C THR A 39 -4.46 -7.22 10.33
N LEU A 40 -3.20 -7.37 9.93
CA LEU A 40 -2.76 -8.51 9.14
C LEU A 40 -3.04 -9.83 9.87
N GLY A 41 -2.78 -9.90 11.19
CA GLY A 41 -3.03 -11.09 12.01
C GLY A 41 -4.49 -11.59 11.97
N ARG A 42 -5.45 -10.67 11.85
CA ARG A 42 -6.89 -10.98 11.80
C ARG A 42 -7.44 -11.11 10.39
N THR A 43 -6.72 -10.63 9.39
CA THR A 43 -7.19 -10.68 8.01
C THR A 43 -7.29 -12.12 7.54
N ALA A 44 -8.44 -12.48 7.00
CA ALA A 44 -8.69 -13.73 6.31
C ALA A 44 -8.97 -13.45 4.83
N LEU A 45 -8.58 -14.38 3.96
CA LEU A 45 -8.88 -14.30 2.53
C LEU A 45 -10.31 -14.82 2.30
N ALA A 46 -11.06 -14.16 1.42
CA ALA A 46 -12.43 -14.54 1.10
C ALA A 46 -12.50 -15.20 -0.29
N GLU A 47 -13.25 -16.31 -0.37
CA GLU A 47 -13.52 -17.01 -1.63
C GLU A 47 -14.18 -16.08 -2.65
N GLY A 48 -13.83 -16.26 -3.93
CA GLY A 48 -14.35 -15.47 -5.04
C GLY A 48 -13.82 -14.04 -5.11
N SER A 49 -12.79 -13.69 -4.30
CA SER A 49 -12.29 -12.31 -4.22
C SER A 49 -10.76 -12.20 -4.30
N TRP A 50 -10.30 -10.96 -4.50
CA TRP A 50 -8.94 -10.53 -4.25
C TRP A 50 -8.87 -9.73 -2.95
N THR A 51 -8.04 -10.19 -2.01
CA THR A 51 -7.64 -9.35 -0.88
C THR A 51 -6.38 -8.58 -1.28
N VAL A 52 -6.42 -7.25 -1.17
CA VAL A 52 -5.29 -6.39 -1.56
C VAL A 52 -4.77 -5.66 -0.33
N LEU A 53 -3.50 -5.88 0.01
CA LEU A 53 -2.75 -5.04 0.93
C LEU A 53 -2.09 -3.93 0.11
N TRP A 54 -2.38 -2.67 0.45
CA TRP A 54 -1.73 -1.50 -0.12
C TRP A 54 -1.07 -0.67 0.98
N HIS A 55 0.16 -0.23 0.74
CA HIS A 55 0.79 0.80 1.57
C HIS A 55 1.78 1.65 0.76
N SER A 56 2.03 2.87 1.24
CA SER A 56 3.03 3.76 0.66
C SER A 56 3.77 4.53 1.75
N ILE A 57 5.10 4.58 1.62
CA ILE A 57 6.00 5.40 2.47
C ILE A 57 5.77 5.16 3.98
N VAL A 58 5.43 3.93 4.37
CA VAL A 58 5.14 3.61 5.77
C VAL A 58 6.24 2.77 6.42
N ARG A 59 6.94 1.93 5.66
CA ARG A 59 7.92 0.99 6.22
C ARG A 59 9.10 1.67 6.92
N GLN A 60 9.46 2.87 6.51
CA GLN A 60 10.54 3.65 7.13
C GLN A 60 10.22 4.09 8.57
N TYR A 61 8.93 4.17 8.93
CA TYR A 61 8.48 4.58 10.27
C TYR A 61 8.28 3.39 11.22
N LEU A 62 8.36 2.17 10.72
CA LEU A 62 8.28 0.96 11.53
C LEU A 62 9.65 0.63 12.12
N ASP A 63 9.68 0.22 13.38
CA ASP A 63 10.87 -0.39 13.97
C ASP A 63 11.12 -1.81 13.39
N GLU A 64 12.20 -2.44 13.80
CA GLU A 64 12.60 -3.76 13.28
C GLU A 64 11.57 -4.85 13.60
N ALA A 65 11.05 -4.87 14.83
CA ALA A 65 10.05 -5.84 15.28
C ALA A 65 8.73 -5.67 14.52
N GLN A 66 8.28 -4.44 14.33
CA GLN A 66 7.08 -4.11 13.56
C GLN A 66 7.24 -4.51 12.08
N ARG A 67 8.41 -4.24 11.47
CA ARG A 67 8.70 -4.66 10.10
C ARG A 67 8.69 -6.17 9.94
N ALA A 68 9.26 -6.90 10.87
CA ALA A 68 9.24 -8.36 10.89
C ALA A 68 7.80 -8.87 10.99
N ALA A 69 7.01 -8.38 11.96
CA ALA A 69 5.63 -8.81 12.17
C ALA A 69 4.73 -8.53 10.94
N VAL A 70 4.90 -7.39 10.26
CA VAL A 70 4.20 -7.10 9.00
C VAL A 70 4.62 -8.08 7.90
N THR A 71 5.93 -8.36 7.78
CA THR A 71 6.45 -9.29 6.78
C THR A 71 5.91 -10.71 7.00
N ASP A 72 5.86 -11.17 8.24
CA ASP A 72 5.30 -12.47 8.62
C ASP A 72 3.80 -12.55 8.33
N GLY A 73 3.07 -11.47 8.61
CA GLY A 73 1.65 -11.35 8.28
C GLY A 73 1.38 -11.45 6.77
N ILE A 74 2.20 -10.81 5.94
CA ILE A 74 2.14 -10.90 4.47
C ILE A 74 2.45 -12.33 4.02
N ALA A 75 3.51 -12.94 4.54
CA ALA A 75 3.88 -14.32 4.21
C ALA A 75 2.77 -15.31 4.56
N ARG A 76 2.14 -15.16 5.73
CA ARG A 76 1.00 -15.96 6.18
C ARG A 76 -0.19 -15.86 5.22
N LEU A 77 -0.57 -14.64 4.83
CA LEU A 77 -1.65 -14.43 3.86
C LEU A 77 -1.32 -15.01 2.50
N GLY A 78 -0.09 -14.83 2.03
CA GLY A 78 0.40 -15.42 0.79
C GLY A 78 0.33 -16.94 0.80
N ALA A 79 0.73 -17.59 1.91
CA ALA A 79 0.66 -19.03 2.08
C ALA A 79 -0.78 -19.56 2.14
N ALA A 80 -1.72 -18.76 2.62
CA ALA A 80 -3.14 -19.09 2.68
C ALA A 80 -3.89 -18.86 1.36
N ALA A 81 -3.27 -18.20 0.37
CA ALA A 81 -3.94 -17.86 -0.88
C ALA A 81 -4.20 -19.08 -1.78
N THR A 82 -5.37 -19.13 -2.37
CA THR A 82 -5.82 -20.15 -3.33
C THR A 82 -6.24 -19.52 -4.66
N PRO A 83 -6.47 -20.29 -5.73
CA PRO A 83 -6.97 -19.74 -6.98
C PRO A 83 -8.32 -19.02 -6.85
N SER A 84 -9.13 -19.34 -5.85
CA SER A 84 -10.42 -18.72 -5.57
C SER A 84 -10.39 -17.65 -4.47
N ALA A 85 -9.40 -17.66 -3.59
CA ALA A 85 -9.19 -16.66 -2.53
C ALA A 85 -7.80 -16.05 -2.67
N ARG A 86 -7.65 -15.07 -3.56
CA ARG A 86 -6.36 -14.55 -3.98
C ARG A 86 -5.88 -13.42 -3.08
N PHE A 87 -4.56 -13.27 -3.01
CA PHE A 87 -3.93 -12.17 -2.28
C PHE A 87 -2.97 -11.39 -3.17
N ALA A 88 -2.96 -10.07 -3.01
CA ALA A 88 -2.02 -9.18 -3.66
C ALA A 88 -1.42 -8.20 -2.65
N TRP A 89 -0.11 -8.00 -2.73
CA TRP A 89 0.60 -6.96 -1.99
C TRP A 89 1.16 -5.93 -2.96
N LEU A 90 0.61 -4.73 -2.90
CA LEU A 90 1.02 -3.57 -3.68
C LEU A 90 1.71 -2.57 -2.76
N SER A 91 2.87 -2.06 -3.14
CA SER A 91 3.58 -1.07 -2.33
C SER A 91 4.21 0.04 -3.17
N LEU A 92 4.34 1.22 -2.58
CA LEU A 92 5.17 2.32 -3.03
C LEU A 92 6.14 2.67 -1.90
N GLU A 93 7.40 2.26 -2.02
CA GLU A 93 8.38 2.44 -0.95
C GLU A 93 9.76 2.84 -1.50
N PRO A 94 10.57 3.58 -0.71
CA PRO A 94 11.96 3.85 -1.05
C PRO A 94 12.74 2.56 -1.27
N HIS A 95 13.57 2.53 -2.29
CA HIS A 95 14.37 1.35 -2.59
C HIS A 95 15.82 1.75 -2.91
N ARG A 96 16.79 0.93 -2.46
CA ARG A 96 18.24 1.19 -2.65
C ARG A 96 18.69 1.26 -4.12
N ARG A 97 17.89 0.72 -5.05
CA ARG A 97 18.17 0.72 -6.49
C ARG A 97 17.61 1.92 -7.23
N THR A 98 16.81 2.75 -6.56
CA THR A 98 16.26 3.97 -7.17
C THR A 98 17.15 5.16 -6.84
N PRO A 99 17.23 6.16 -7.74
CA PRO A 99 17.83 7.45 -7.42
C PRO A 99 17.21 8.07 -6.16
N ASP A 100 17.96 8.95 -5.51
CA ASP A 100 17.46 9.66 -4.34
C ASP A 100 16.13 10.36 -4.64
N GLY A 101 15.14 10.13 -3.78
CA GLY A 101 13.81 10.71 -3.91
C GLY A 101 12.82 9.93 -4.77
N GLU A 102 13.22 8.81 -5.38
CA GLU A 102 12.30 7.89 -6.06
C GLU A 102 11.96 6.66 -5.22
N CYS A 103 10.77 6.14 -5.44
CA CYS A 103 10.27 4.92 -4.81
C CYS A 103 9.88 3.90 -5.87
N LEU A 104 9.99 2.60 -5.54
CA LEU A 104 9.47 1.54 -6.40
C LEU A 104 7.98 1.32 -6.15
N VAL A 105 7.24 1.14 -7.24
CA VAL A 105 5.91 0.54 -7.23
C VAL A 105 6.09 -0.95 -7.46
N THR A 106 5.82 -1.78 -6.45
CA THR A 106 5.95 -3.24 -6.55
C THR A 106 4.62 -3.93 -6.32
N LEU A 107 4.42 -5.05 -6.98
CA LEU A 107 3.26 -5.91 -6.85
C LEU A 107 3.70 -7.36 -6.70
N THR A 108 3.29 -8.00 -5.60
CA THR A 108 3.41 -9.45 -5.43
C THR A 108 2.01 -10.06 -5.39
N THR A 109 1.81 -11.17 -6.09
CA THR A 109 0.51 -11.85 -6.15
C THR A 109 0.62 -13.32 -5.77
N TRP A 110 -0.40 -13.81 -5.05
CA TRP A 110 -0.53 -15.22 -4.66
C TRP A 110 -1.90 -15.79 -5.09
N PRO A 111 -1.94 -17.08 -5.45
CA PRO A 111 -0.85 -18.07 -5.44
C PRO A 111 0.28 -17.73 -6.42
N GLY A 112 1.51 -18.13 -6.05
CA GLY A 112 2.71 -17.96 -6.87
C GLY A 112 3.81 -17.16 -6.17
N GLY A 113 3.48 -16.08 -5.47
CA GLY A 113 4.43 -15.27 -4.71
C GLY A 113 5.44 -14.50 -5.57
N THR A 114 5.09 -14.24 -6.84
CA THR A 114 5.99 -13.55 -7.78
C THR A 114 5.88 -12.04 -7.59
N GLU A 115 7.00 -11.42 -7.21
CA GLU A 115 7.13 -9.97 -7.17
C GLU A 115 7.45 -9.40 -8.56
N ARG A 116 6.81 -8.32 -8.90
CA ARG A 116 7.07 -7.53 -10.11
C ARG A 116 7.24 -6.07 -9.76
N VAL A 117 8.25 -5.42 -10.31
CA VAL A 117 8.35 -3.96 -10.35
C VAL A 117 7.41 -3.45 -11.44
N LEU A 118 6.48 -2.61 -11.07
CA LEU A 118 5.53 -1.99 -12.01
C LEU A 118 6.05 -0.66 -12.55
N GLY A 119 6.89 0.03 -11.77
CA GLY A 119 7.44 1.33 -12.14
C GLY A 119 8.06 2.07 -10.97
N THR A 120 8.33 3.35 -11.17
CA THR A 120 8.82 4.27 -10.14
C THR A 120 7.88 5.46 -9.97
N ALA A 121 7.93 6.08 -8.81
CA ALA A 121 7.22 7.33 -8.53
C ALA A 121 7.95 8.11 -7.42
N PRO A 122 7.78 9.44 -7.34
CA PRO A 122 8.20 10.19 -6.17
C PRO A 122 7.38 9.76 -4.93
N PRO A 123 7.85 10.06 -3.70
CA PRO A 123 7.17 9.66 -2.45
C PRO A 123 5.70 10.10 -2.36
N HIS A 124 5.32 11.15 -3.08
CA HIS A 124 3.94 11.66 -3.12
C HIS A 124 3.06 10.98 -4.20
N GLY A 125 3.59 9.98 -4.92
CA GLY A 125 2.86 9.09 -5.80
C GLY A 125 2.65 9.58 -7.24
N LEU A 126 2.93 10.84 -7.56
CA LEU A 126 2.75 11.38 -8.91
C LEU A 126 3.94 12.25 -9.34
N PRO A 127 4.34 12.16 -10.65
CA PRO A 127 3.87 11.20 -11.68
C PRO A 127 4.36 9.78 -11.43
N VAL A 128 3.64 8.78 -11.93
CA VAL A 128 4.08 7.37 -11.95
C VAL A 128 4.69 7.07 -13.31
N PHE A 129 5.89 6.52 -13.32
CA PHE A 129 6.60 6.09 -14.53
C PHE A 129 6.52 4.56 -14.63
N TRP A 130 5.55 4.07 -15.40
CA TRP A 130 5.30 2.64 -15.57
C TRP A 130 6.37 1.96 -16.46
N GLY A 131 6.67 0.69 -16.15
CA GLY A 131 7.60 -0.11 -16.93
C GLY A 131 9.08 0.28 -16.79
N ARG A 132 9.42 1.18 -15.88
CA ARG A 132 10.81 1.47 -15.51
C ARG A 132 11.18 0.63 -14.28
N PRO A 133 12.16 -0.30 -14.41
CA PRO A 133 12.72 -1.00 -13.27
C PRO A 133 13.63 -0.10 -12.44
#